data_5d1abd01960824c80ecf50f694a243cd
#
_entry.id   5d1abd01960824c80ecf50f694a243cd
#
_cell.length_a   1.000
_cell.length_b   1.000
_cell.length_c   1.000
_cell.angle_alpha   90.00
_cell.angle_beta   90.00
_cell.angle_gamma   90.00
#
_symmetry.space_group_name_H-M   'P 1'
#
loop_
_entity.id
_entity.type
_entity.pdbx_description
1 polymer ?
#
loop_
_entity_poly.entity_id
_entity_poly.type
_entity_poly.pdbx_seq_one_letter_code
_entity_poly.pdbx_strand_id
1 'polypeptide(L)'
;MKLFIINKKGIYMLLIAILIIISIIIYISIYNKIDETFRTDVYYKGNIDKKVVTFACNVDWGDEHIPSMLQLFKKYDVRITYFVTGRWAEKSPELLKAMYDHGHEIGNHGYRHVDYDQLGYEQNKEEIIKAHNAIKNILEIQPNYFAPPSGAYNDNTVKAAKDLNYDIIMWSIDTIDWRQDATRDIIIDRVINKLHNSAIILMHPTQETVRALPELIEYLFAENYKITTVGNLME
;
A
#
# COMPACT_ATOMS: atom_id res chain seq x y z
N MET A 1 39.63 24.73 48.04
CA MET A 1 38.32 24.11 47.75
C MET A 1 37.23 25.20 47.96
N LYS A 2 36.59 25.72 46.90
CA LYS A 2 35.54 26.72 47.06
C LYS A 2 34.22 26.01 47.37
N LEU A 3 33.71 26.16 48.59
CA LEU A 3 32.38 25.69 48.97
C LEU A 3 31.31 26.55 48.26
N PHE A 4 30.53 25.95 47.39
CA PHE A 4 29.33 26.60 46.81
C PHE A 4 28.21 26.49 47.85
N ILE A 5 27.90 27.58 48.53
CA ILE A 5 26.75 27.69 49.44
C ILE A 5 25.53 28.04 48.58
N ILE A 6 24.70 27.06 48.27
CA ILE A 6 23.43 27.25 47.55
C ILE A 6 22.43 27.77 48.61
N ASN A 7 21.93 28.99 48.41
CA ASN A 7 20.93 29.57 49.30
C ASN A 7 19.52 28.99 48.97
N LYS A 8 18.55 29.10 49.88
CA LYS A 8 17.19 28.57 49.72
C LYS A 8 16.55 29.00 48.41
N LYS A 9 16.76 30.25 47.93
CA LYS A 9 16.24 30.74 46.62
C LYS A 9 16.86 29.96 45.46
N GLY A 10 18.15 29.64 45.51
CA GLY A 10 18.81 28.86 44.48
C GLY A 10 18.26 27.41 44.37
N ILE A 11 17.92 26.80 45.54
CA ILE A 11 17.30 25.49 45.59
C ILE A 11 15.90 25.54 44.96
N TYR A 12 15.07 26.54 45.26
CA TYR A 12 13.75 26.69 44.65
C TYR A 12 13.83 26.93 43.15
N MET A 13 14.77 27.77 42.67
CA MET A 13 14.97 27.98 41.23
C MET A 13 15.39 26.69 40.51
N LEU A 14 16.25 25.85 41.12
CA LEU A 14 16.63 24.57 40.58
C LEU A 14 15.45 23.61 40.51
N LEU A 15 14.63 23.53 41.55
CA LEU A 15 13.42 22.70 41.57
C LEU A 15 12.40 23.13 40.47
N ILE A 16 12.22 24.42 40.30
CA ILE A 16 11.33 24.97 39.22
C ILE A 16 11.89 24.61 37.84
N ALA A 17 13.19 24.74 37.61
CA ALA A 17 13.84 24.37 36.37
C ALA A 17 13.67 22.85 36.06
N ILE A 18 13.82 21.99 37.04
CA ILE A 18 13.60 20.55 36.91
C ILE A 18 12.16 20.24 36.59
N LEU A 19 11.19 20.89 37.23
CA LEU A 19 9.74 20.72 36.90
C LEU A 19 9.41 21.15 35.49
N ILE A 20 9.99 22.25 35.00
CA ILE A 20 9.80 22.71 33.62
C ILE A 20 10.38 21.68 32.64
N ILE A 21 11.58 21.14 32.88
CA ILE A 21 12.19 20.12 32.04
C ILE A 21 11.33 18.85 31.98
N ILE A 22 10.86 18.38 33.16
CA ILE A 22 9.96 17.22 33.22
C ILE A 22 8.67 17.47 32.44
N SER A 23 8.07 18.66 32.57
CA SER A 23 6.86 19.03 31.83
C SER A 23 7.10 19.05 30.33
N ILE A 24 8.25 19.55 29.87
CA ILE A 24 8.61 19.55 28.44
C ILE A 24 8.81 18.09 27.94
N ILE A 25 9.48 17.24 28.70
CA ILE A 25 9.66 15.82 28.33
C ILE A 25 8.31 15.10 28.23
N ILE A 26 7.42 15.32 29.19
CA ILE A 26 6.06 14.76 29.17
C ILE A 26 5.28 15.29 27.97
N TYR A 27 5.34 16.59 27.71
CA TYR A 27 4.68 17.21 26.55
C TYR A 27 5.17 16.62 25.22
N ILE A 28 6.49 16.51 25.03
CA ILE A 28 7.10 15.91 23.82
C ILE A 28 6.68 14.43 23.70
N SER A 29 6.67 13.68 24.80
CA SER A 29 6.28 12.27 24.81
C SER A 29 4.80 12.09 24.45
N ILE A 30 3.91 12.96 24.97
CA ILE A 30 2.49 12.96 24.62
C ILE A 30 2.29 13.39 23.16
N TYR A 31 2.98 14.46 22.73
CA TYR A 31 2.89 14.96 21.36
C TYR A 31 3.33 13.90 20.36
N ASN A 32 4.48 13.25 20.56
CA ASN A 32 4.95 12.17 19.69
C ASN A 32 3.97 10.99 19.66
N LYS A 33 3.37 10.63 20.81
CA LYS A 33 2.37 9.56 20.90
C LYS A 33 1.05 9.91 20.19
N ILE A 34 0.66 11.19 20.22
CA ILE A 34 -0.51 11.70 19.49
C ILE A 34 -0.22 11.68 17.98
N ASP A 35 0.96 12.09 17.54
CA ASP A 35 1.37 12.09 16.13
C ASP A 35 1.42 10.67 15.55
N GLU A 36 1.90 9.68 16.32
CA GLU A 36 1.80 8.26 15.96
C GLU A 36 0.35 7.75 15.85
N THR A 37 -0.56 8.29 16.69
CA THR A 37 -1.97 7.87 16.71
C THR A 37 -2.77 8.47 15.55
N PHE A 38 -2.34 9.60 14.98
CA PHE A 38 -2.98 10.29 13.85
C PHE A 38 -2.32 10.02 12.50
N ARG A 39 -1.24 9.24 12.42
CA ARG A 39 -0.78 8.70 11.13
C ARG A 39 -1.79 7.67 10.67
N THR A 40 -2.59 8.06 9.70
CA THR A 40 -3.40 7.12 8.93
C THR A 40 -2.44 6.31 8.05
N ASP A 41 -2.14 5.11 8.46
CA ASP A 41 -1.33 4.15 7.69
C ASP A 41 -2.12 3.61 6.47
N VAL A 42 -2.99 4.46 5.88
CA VAL A 42 -3.85 4.15 4.73
C VAL A 42 -3.58 5.16 3.62
N TYR A 43 -3.07 4.68 2.51
CA TYR A 43 -2.61 5.52 1.40
C TYR A 43 -3.50 5.35 0.18
N TYR A 44 -4.08 6.45 -0.31
CA TYR A 44 -4.88 6.51 -1.53
C TYR A 44 -4.07 6.99 -2.74
N LYS A 45 -2.94 7.61 -2.50
CA LYS A 45 -1.98 8.11 -3.49
C LYS A 45 -0.58 8.18 -2.85
N GLY A 46 0.45 8.33 -3.67
CA GLY A 46 1.80 8.56 -3.18
C GLY A 46 1.98 9.90 -2.45
N ASN A 47 3.04 9.98 -1.66
CA ASN A 47 3.32 11.13 -0.80
C ASN A 47 3.99 12.31 -1.53
N ILE A 48 4.43 12.12 -2.77
CA ILE A 48 5.15 13.11 -3.56
C ILE A 48 4.25 13.67 -4.67
N ASP A 49 4.28 14.98 -4.88
CA ASP A 49 3.57 15.63 -6.00
C ASP A 49 4.44 15.65 -7.27
N LYS A 50 4.66 14.46 -7.86
CA LYS A 50 5.42 14.28 -9.10
C LYS A 50 4.58 13.55 -10.15
N LYS A 51 4.93 13.71 -11.42
CA LYS A 51 4.37 12.94 -12.54
C LYS A 51 4.86 11.48 -12.50
N VAL A 52 4.45 10.78 -11.44
CA VAL A 52 4.69 9.35 -11.22
C VAL A 52 3.36 8.72 -10.86
N VAL A 53 3.08 7.53 -11.37
CA VAL A 53 1.88 6.75 -11.06
C VAL A 53 2.24 5.29 -10.85
N THR A 54 1.36 4.54 -10.20
CA THR A 54 1.47 3.08 -10.14
C THR A 54 0.17 2.42 -10.55
N PHE A 55 0.27 1.25 -11.20
CA PHE A 55 -0.84 0.32 -11.31
C PHE A 55 -0.79 -0.64 -10.11
N ALA A 56 -1.88 -0.67 -9.34
CA ALA A 56 -2.12 -1.66 -8.29
C ALA A 56 -3.09 -2.71 -8.85
N CYS A 57 -2.57 -3.90 -9.15
CA CYS A 57 -3.34 -4.99 -9.74
C CYS A 57 -3.75 -5.98 -8.66
N ASN A 58 -5.05 -6.02 -8.31
CA ASN A 58 -5.59 -6.98 -7.36
C ASN A 58 -5.88 -8.31 -8.05
N VAL A 59 -5.41 -9.41 -7.45
CA VAL A 59 -5.46 -10.76 -8.04
C VAL A 59 -6.03 -11.78 -7.07
N ASP A 60 -7.20 -12.30 -7.42
CA ASP A 60 -7.85 -13.47 -6.80
C ASP A 60 -8.38 -14.44 -7.89
N TRP A 61 -8.33 -14.00 -9.16
CA TRP A 61 -8.80 -14.67 -10.36
C TRP A 61 -8.13 -14.03 -11.59
N GLY A 62 -8.45 -14.54 -12.82
CA GLY A 62 -7.97 -13.97 -14.09
C GLY A 62 -6.61 -14.52 -14.52
N ASP A 63 -6.27 -15.73 -14.08
CA ASP A 63 -5.00 -16.41 -14.35
C ASP A 63 -4.62 -16.38 -15.83
N GLU A 64 -5.62 -16.53 -16.73
CA GLU A 64 -5.46 -16.56 -18.18
C GLU A 64 -4.96 -15.24 -18.79
N HIS A 65 -5.16 -14.12 -18.11
CA HIS A 65 -4.78 -12.79 -18.60
C HIS A 65 -3.40 -12.34 -18.13
N ILE A 66 -2.89 -12.91 -17.03
CA ILE A 66 -1.62 -12.54 -16.41
C ILE A 66 -0.43 -12.69 -17.36
N PRO A 67 -0.28 -13.79 -18.14
CA PRO A 67 0.83 -13.90 -19.08
C PRO A 67 0.88 -12.78 -20.12
N SER A 68 -0.29 -12.36 -20.62
CA SER A 68 -0.38 -11.25 -21.57
C SER A 68 -0.01 -9.91 -20.92
N MET A 69 -0.43 -9.68 -19.67
CA MET A 69 -0.05 -8.47 -18.91
C MET A 69 1.47 -8.42 -18.70
N LEU A 70 2.10 -9.53 -18.29
CA LEU A 70 3.55 -9.61 -18.08
C LEU A 70 4.32 -9.32 -19.38
N GLN A 71 3.87 -9.84 -20.53
CA GLN A 71 4.47 -9.54 -21.82
C GLN A 71 4.36 -8.04 -22.18
N LEU A 72 3.22 -7.40 -21.93
CA LEU A 72 3.02 -5.98 -22.14
C LEU A 72 3.94 -5.14 -21.26
N PHE A 73 3.99 -5.41 -19.95
CA PHE A 73 4.86 -4.66 -19.03
C PHE A 73 6.34 -4.84 -19.38
N LYS A 74 6.75 -6.04 -19.79
CA LYS A 74 8.11 -6.28 -20.29
C LYS A 74 8.40 -5.47 -21.56
N LYS A 75 7.46 -5.43 -22.52
CA LYS A 75 7.60 -4.66 -23.78
C LYS A 75 7.84 -3.18 -23.53
N TYR A 76 7.15 -2.60 -22.53
CA TYR A 76 7.25 -1.18 -22.21
C TYR A 76 8.26 -0.87 -21.08
N ASP A 77 8.99 -1.86 -20.58
CA ASP A 77 9.90 -1.77 -19.40
C ASP A 77 9.22 -1.14 -18.17
N VAL A 78 7.99 -1.58 -17.89
CA VAL A 78 7.16 -1.11 -16.78
C VAL A 78 7.12 -2.16 -15.68
N ARG A 79 7.22 -1.72 -14.43
CA ARG A 79 7.00 -2.53 -13.23
C ARG A 79 5.86 -1.97 -12.43
N ILE A 80 5.00 -2.83 -11.93
CA ILE A 80 3.81 -2.51 -11.16
C ILE A 80 3.76 -3.30 -9.86
N THR A 81 2.73 -3.09 -9.05
CA THR A 81 2.49 -3.89 -7.85
C THR A 81 1.26 -4.77 -8.04
N TYR A 82 1.46 -6.09 -7.84
CA TYR A 82 0.39 -7.07 -7.78
C TYR A 82 0.04 -7.35 -6.32
N PHE A 83 -1.21 -7.15 -5.92
CA PHE A 83 -1.74 -7.56 -4.63
C PHE A 83 -2.46 -8.88 -4.80
N VAL A 84 -1.89 -9.97 -4.28
CA VAL A 84 -2.41 -11.32 -4.49
C VAL A 84 -3.07 -11.87 -3.23
N THR A 85 -4.19 -12.61 -3.37
CA THR A 85 -4.74 -13.36 -2.24
C THR A 85 -3.89 -14.59 -1.94
N GLY A 86 -3.85 -14.98 -0.65
CA GLY A 86 -3.05 -16.14 -0.24
C GLY A 86 -3.57 -17.44 -0.89
N ARG A 87 -4.89 -17.63 -0.96
CA ARG A 87 -5.48 -18.80 -1.64
C ARG A 87 -5.15 -18.89 -3.14
N TRP A 88 -5.09 -17.72 -3.82
CA TRP A 88 -4.70 -17.68 -5.21
C TRP A 88 -3.19 -17.97 -5.37
N ALA A 89 -2.35 -17.41 -4.50
CA ALA A 89 -0.92 -17.66 -4.49
C ALA A 89 -0.59 -19.16 -4.36
N GLU A 90 -1.28 -19.86 -3.45
CA GLU A 90 -1.12 -21.31 -3.26
C GLU A 90 -1.63 -22.13 -4.46
N LYS A 91 -2.70 -21.67 -5.12
CA LYS A 91 -3.27 -22.32 -6.31
C LYS A 91 -2.42 -22.12 -7.56
N SER A 92 -1.82 -20.93 -7.73
CA SER A 92 -1.14 -20.50 -8.96
C SER A 92 0.32 -20.06 -8.70
N PRO A 93 1.15 -20.87 -7.99
CA PRO A 93 2.49 -20.48 -7.56
C PRO A 93 3.43 -20.13 -8.71
N GLU A 94 3.26 -20.76 -9.88
CA GLU A 94 4.10 -20.49 -11.05
C GLU A 94 3.80 -19.10 -11.67
N LEU A 95 2.54 -18.65 -11.64
CA LEU A 95 2.18 -17.30 -12.06
C LEU A 95 2.69 -16.24 -11.07
N LEU A 96 2.61 -16.53 -9.78
CA LEU A 96 3.16 -15.68 -8.75
C LEU A 96 4.67 -15.49 -8.89
N LYS A 97 5.41 -16.59 -9.12
CA LYS A 97 6.85 -16.54 -9.42
C LYS A 97 7.13 -15.75 -10.68
N ALA A 98 6.37 -15.96 -11.75
CA ALA A 98 6.54 -15.23 -13.00
C ALA A 98 6.36 -13.72 -12.81
N MET A 99 5.37 -13.25 -12.03
CA MET A 99 5.22 -11.83 -11.69
C MET A 99 6.49 -11.30 -11.00
N TYR A 100 6.98 -12.01 -9.99
CA TYR A 100 8.16 -11.61 -9.22
C TYR A 100 9.44 -11.62 -10.06
N ASP A 101 9.66 -12.67 -10.87
CA ASP A 101 10.83 -12.81 -11.75
C ASP A 101 10.89 -11.74 -12.86
N HIS A 102 9.72 -11.18 -13.25
CA HIS A 102 9.65 -10.02 -14.14
C HIS A 102 9.91 -8.68 -13.42
N GLY A 103 10.24 -8.73 -12.12
CA GLY A 103 10.59 -7.56 -11.31
C GLY A 103 9.40 -6.74 -10.82
N HIS A 104 8.19 -7.30 -10.86
CA HIS A 104 7.02 -6.67 -10.26
C HIS A 104 7.06 -6.79 -8.73
N GLU A 105 6.49 -5.82 -8.04
CA GLU A 105 6.31 -5.87 -6.60
C GLU A 105 5.10 -6.74 -6.26
N ILE A 106 5.22 -7.52 -5.17
CA ILE A 106 4.14 -8.37 -4.68
C ILE A 106 3.67 -7.86 -3.33
N GLY A 107 2.40 -7.52 -3.26
CA GLY A 107 1.68 -7.14 -2.05
C GLY A 107 0.67 -8.22 -1.61
N ASN A 108 0.09 -8.00 -0.45
CA ASN A 108 -0.87 -8.87 0.22
C ASN A 108 -2.30 -8.39 -0.04
N HIS A 109 -3.19 -9.27 -0.52
CA HIS A 109 -4.61 -8.98 -0.74
C HIS A 109 -5.53 -9.79 0.19
N GLY A 110 -5.03 -10.16 1.38
CA GLY A 110 -5.72 -11.07 2.28
C GLY A 110 -5.69 -12.52 1.81
N TYR A 111 -6.27 -13.43 2.61
CA TYR A 111 -6.20 -14.84 2.27
C TYR A 111 -7.39 -15.31 1.42
N ARG A 112 -8.65 -15.03 1.86
CA ARG A 112 -9.88 -15.56 1.25
C ARG A 112 -10.71 -14.56 0.45
N HIS A 113 -10.23 -13.33 0.25
CA HIS A 113 -10.98 -12.25 -0.39
C HIS A 113 -12.33 -11.97 0.30
N VAL A 114 -12.32 -11.78 1.61
CA VAL A 114 -13.50 -11.42 2.41
C VAL A 114 -13.50 -9.91 2.70
N ASP A 115 -14.66 -9.34 3.03
CA ASP A 115 -14.77 -7.93 3.40
C ASP A 115 -14.23 -7.73 4.83
N TYR A 116 -13.09 -7.05 4.94
CA TYR A 116 -12.34 -6.90 6.19
C TYR A 116 -13.03 -5.98 7.20
N ASP A 117 -13.90 -5.07 6.75
CA ASP A 117 -14.73 -4.22 7.61
C ASP A 117 -15.77 -5.00 8.41
N GLN A 118 -16.10 -6.24 7.98
CA GLN A 118 -17.00 -7.15 8.71
C GLN A 118 -16.25 -8.02 9.73
N LEU A 119 -14.92 -7.96 9.79
CA LEU A 119 -14.11 -8.79 10.65
C LEU A 119 -13.68 -8.06 11.93
N GLY A 120 -13.57 -8.80 13.03
CA GLY A 120 -12.91 -8.33 14.25
C GLY A 120 -11.37 -8.30 14.07
N TYR A 121 -10.67 -7.71 15.05
CA TYR A 121 -9.22 -7.54 15.01
C TYR A 121 -8.47 -8.86 14.79
N GLU A 122 -8.75 -9.90 15.57
CA GLU A 122 -8.04 -11.18 15.45
C GLU A 122 -8.29 -11.86 14.09
N GLN A 123 -9.48 -11.75 13.54
CA GLN A 123 -9.82 -12.31 12.23
C GLN A 123 -9.10 -11.55 11.11
N ASN A 124 -9.07 -10.21 11.17
CA ASN A 124 -8.27 -9.38 10.27
C ASN A 124 -6.81 -9.82 10.27
N LYS A 125 -6.24 -9.94 11.47
CA LYS A 125 -4.84 -10.33 11.66
C LYS A 125 -4.55 -11.73 11.11
N GLU A 126 -5.44 -12.70 11.36
CA GLU A 126 -5.32 -14.06 10.85
C GLU A 126 -5.31 -14.12 9.32
N GLU A 127 -6.22 -13.41 8.65
CA GLU A 127 -6.31 -13.34 7.20
C GLU A 127 -5.05 -12.73 6.57
N ILE A 128 -4.54 -11.63 7.15
CA ILE A 128 -3.29 -10.99 6.68
C ILE A 128 -2.09 -11.93 6.85
N ILE A 129 -1.94 -12.57 8.03
CA ILE A 129 -0.84 -13.50 8.31
C ILE A 129 -0.87 -14.72 7.39
N LYS A 130 -2.06 -15.30 7.14
CA LYS A 130 -2.19 -16.45 6.25
C LYS A 130 -1.73 -16.12 4.83
N ALA A 131 -2.14 -14.99 4.29
CA ALA A 131 -1.70 -14.54 2.98
C ALA A 131 -0.20 -14.23 2.95
N HIS A 132 0.32 -13.56 3.99
CA HIS A 132 1.75 -13.31 4.15
C HIS A 132 2.55 -14.61 4.07
N ASN A 133 2.15 -15.63 4.83
CA ASN A 133 2.85 -16.91 4.87
C ASN A 133 2.77 -17.65 3.52
N ALA A 134 1.64 -17.61 2.82
CA ALA A 134 1.49 -18.18 1.49
C ALA A 134 2.47 -17.55 0.50
N ILE A 135 2.54 -16.22 0.45
CA ILE A 135 3.47 -15.47 -0.43
C ILE A 135 4.92 -15.76 -0.04
N LYS A 136 5.25 -15.67 1.25
CA LYS A 136 6.60 -15.89 1.77
C LYS A 136 7.11 -17.30 1.49
N ASN A 137 6.28 -18.33 1.64
CA ASN A 137 6.68 -19.72 1.40
C ASN A 137 6.98 -20.00 -0.08
N ILE A 138 6.39 -19.23 -1.01
CA ILE A 138 6.58 -19.41 -2.45
C ILE A 138 7.75 -18.59 -2.98
N LEU A 139 7.88 -17.34 -2.52
CA LEU A 139 8.82 -16.36 -3.06
C LEU A 139 10.01 -16.03 -2.15
N GLU A 140 9.99 -16.48 -0.89
CA GLU A 140 11.00 -16.17 0.14
C GLU A 140 11.14 -14.65 0.45
N ILE A 141 10.09 -13.86 0.15
CA ILE A 141 10.02 -12.43 0.44
C ILE A 141 9.07 -12.13 1.61
N GLN A 142 9.13 -10.90 2.11
CA GLN A 142 8.20 -10.40 3.12
C GLN A 142 7.47 -9.18 2.54
N PRO A 143 6.23 -9.33 2.03
CA PRO A 143 5.46 -8.19 1.57
C PRO A 143 5.09 -7.30 2.76
N ASN A 144 5.11 -5.99 2.55
CA ASN A 144 4.80 -4.97 3.56
C ASN A 144 3.66 -4.02 3.14
N TYR A 145 3.08 -4.23 1.96
CA TYR A 145 1.91 -3.50 1.48
C TYR A 145 0.69 -4.42 1.44
N PHE A 146 -0.42 -3.93 2.02
CA PHE A 146 -1.69 -4.65 2.09
C PHE A 146 -2.79 -3.83 1.41
N ALA A 147 -3.44 -4.42 0.40
CA ALA A 147 -4.66 -3.87 -0.19
C ALA A 147 -5.84 -4.70 0.32
N PRO A 148 -6.76 -4.13 1.11
CA PRO A 148 -7.91 -4.87 1.60
C PRO A 148 -8.85 -5.24 0.43
N PRO A 149 -9.36 -6.50 0.38
CA PRO A 149 -10.35 -6.91 -0.60
C PRO A 149 -11.56 -5.96 -0.64
N SER A 150 -12.06 -5.69 -1.85
CA SER A 150 -13.18 -4.76 -2.09
C SER A 150 -12.91 -3.32 -1.59
N GLY A 151 -11.72 -3.00 -1.13
CA GLY A 151 -11.45 -1.75 -0.42
C GLY A 151 -12.14 -1.66 0.95
N ALA A 152 -12.64 -2.77 1.47
CA ALA A 152 -13.38 -2.84 2.73
C ALA A 152 -12.42 -2.93 3.92
N TYR A 153 -12.40 -1.91 4.79
CA TYR A 153 -11.59 -1.88 6.00
C TYR A 153 -12.26 -1.05 7.10
N ASN A 154 -11.87 -1.30 8.34
CA ASN A 154 -12.29 -0.55 9.53
C ASN A 154 -11.09 -0.36 10.48
N ASP A 155 -11.31 0.23 11.66
CA ASP A 155 -10.25 0.48 12.64
C ASP A 155 -9.54 -0.82 13.09
N ASN A 156 -10.25 -1.95 13.15
CA ASN A 156 -9.64 -3.25 13.46
C ASN A 156 -8.69 -3.70 12.35
N THR A 157 -9.04 -3.42 11.08
CA THR A 157 -8.19 -3.72 9.92
C THR A 157 -6.91 -2.89 9.97
N VAL A 158 -7.05 -1.58 10.20
CA VAL A 158 -5.91 -0.66 10.32
C VAL A 158 -4.97 -1.09 11.44
N LYS A 159 -5.54 -1.38 12.63
CA LYS A 159 -4.76 -1.85 13.76
C LYS A 159 -4.05 -3.18 13.48
N ALA A 160 -4.73 -4.16 12.88
CA ALA A 160 -4.16 -5.46 12.55
C ALA A 160 -3.02 -5.35 11.53
N ALA A 161 -3.19 -4.54 10.48
CA ALA A 161 -2.16 -4.29 9.49
C ALA A 161 -0.93 -3.62 10.12
N LYS A 162 -1.14 -2.58 10.93
CA LYS A 162 -0.07 -1.88 11.65
C LYS A 162 0.73 -2.80 12.58
N ASP A 163 0.08 -3.62 13.39
CA ASP A 163 0.73 -4.56 14.31
C ASP A 163 1.55 -5.64 13.57
N LEU A 164 1.29 -5.81 12.26
CA LEU A 164 2.02 -6.69 11.35
C LEU A 164 3.02 -5.96 10.46
N ASN A 165 3.25 -4.67 10.68
CA ASN A 165 4.11 -3.78 9.87
C ASN A 165 3.69 -3.72 8.40
N TYR A 166 2.39 -3.64 8.14
CA TYR A 166 1.83 -3.40 6.83
C TYR A 166 1.31 -1.97 6.70
N ASP A 167 1.64 -1.33 5.58
CA ASP A 167 0.93 -0.13 5.11
C ASP A 167 -0.28 -0.55 4.28
N ILE A 168 -1.43 0.09 4.51
CA ILE A 168 -2.65 -0.16 3.76
C ILE A 168 -2.66 0.69 2.51
N ILE A 169 -2.79 0.03 1.36
CA ILE A 169 -2.82 0.66 0.05
C ILE A 169 -4.24 0.61 -0.52
N MET A 170 -4.77 1.78 -0.74
CA MET A 170 -6.02 2.03 -1.46
C MET A 170 -5.69 2.58 -2.84
N TRP A 171 -6.63 3.23 -3.50
CA TRP A 171 -6.46 3.84 -4.82
C TRP A 171 -7.16 5.18 -4.91
N SER A 172 -6.66 6.04 -5.77
CA SER A 172 -7.32 7.30 -6.14
C SER A 172 -8.04 7.23 -7.48
N ILE A 173 -7.68 6.24 -8.31
CA ILE A 173 -8.32 5.98 -9.61
C ILE A 173 -8.72 4.51 -9.66
N ASP A 174 -10.01 4.25 -9.86
CA ASP A 174 -10.56 2.92 -10.06
C ASP A 174 -10.93 2.75 -11.55
N THR A 175 -10.37 1.74 -12.20
CA THR A 175 -10.72 1.37 -13.57
C THR A 175 -12.12 0.78 -13.66
N ILE A 176 -12.62 0.20 -12.57
CA ILE A 176 -13.88 -0.54 -12.48
C ILE A 176 -13.95 -1.62 -13.58
N ASP A 177 -12.82 -2.24 -13.89
CA ASP A 177 -12.63 -3.21 -14.96
C ASP A 177 -13.22 -4.60 -14.65
N TRP A 178 -13.57 -4.83 -13.39
CA TRP A 178 -14.23 -6.05 -12.89
C TRP A 178 -15.73 -6.14 -13.28
N ARG A 179 -16.34 -5.05 -13.75
CA ARG A 179 -17.75 -5.04 -14.16
C ARG A 179 -17.92 -5.62 -15.56
N GLN A 180 -19.06 -6.29 -15.79
CA GLN A 180 -19.37 -6.91 -17.09
C GLN A 180 -19.55 -5.87 -18.21
N ASP A 181 -19.91 -4.64 -17.89
CA ASP A 181 -20.06 -3.52 -18.84
C ASP A 181 -18.77 -2.71 -19.04
N ALA A 182 -17.67 -3.11 -18.41
CA ALA A 182 -16.38 -2.48 -18.63
C ALA A 182 -15.86 -2.85 -20.02
N THR A 183 -15.55 -1.83 -20.81
CA THR A 183 -14.87 -1.98 -22.09
C THR A 183 -13.51 -1.31 -22.04
N ARG A 184 -12.62 -1.68 -22.95
CA ARG A 184 -11.31 -1.03 -23.12
C ARG A 184 -11.41 0.50 -23.06
N ASP A 185 -12.32 1.10 -23.85
CA ASP A 185 -12.44 2.55 -23.99
C ASP A 185 -12.96 3.20 -22.69
N ILE A 186 -13.91 2.58 -22.00
CA ILE A 186 -14.38 3.02 -20.68
C ILE A 186 -13.26 3.00 -19.65
N ILE A 187 -12.41 1.98 -19.66
CA ILE A 187 -11.24 1.87 -18.74
C ILE A 187 -10.28 3.03 -19.02
N ILE A 188 -9.94 3.27 -20.29
CA ILE A 188 -9.03 4.34 -20.71
C ILE A 188 -9.60 5.69 -20.29
N ASP A 189 -10.85 5.99 -20.60
CA ASP A 189 -11.49 7.26 -20.24
C ASP A 189 -11.49 7.51 -18.73
N ARG A 190 -11.76 6.47 -17.92
CA ARG A 190 -11.74 6.59 -16.45
C ARG A 190 -10.39 6.98 -15.91
N VAL A 191 -9.32 6.39 -16.44
CA VAL A 191 -7.97 6.69 -16.00
C VAL A 191 -7.56 8.08 -16.47
N ILE A 192 -7.72 8.40 -17.75
CA ILE A 192 -7.30 9.69 -18.33
C ILE A 192 -8.01 10.87 -17.67
N ASN A 193 -9.35 10.79 -17.52
CA ASN A 193 -10.14 11.88 -16.96
C ASN A 193 -9.89 12.14 -15.46
N LYS A 194 -9.28 11.20 -14.73
CA LYS A 194 -8.97 11.32 -13.30
C LYS A 194 -7.48 11.40 -13.02
N LEU A 195 -6.64 11.39 -14.06
CA LEU A 195 -5.19 11.35 -13.91
C LEU A 195 -4.68 12.53 -13.09
N HIS A 196 -3.82 12.25 -12.13
CA HIS A 196 -3.14 13.23 -11.30
C HIS A 196 -1.79 12.70 -10.84
N ASN A 197 -0.92 13.59 -10.34
CA ASN A 197 0.38 13.24 -9.80
C ASN A 197 0.25 12.24 -8.64
N SER A 198 1.15 11.27 -8.62
CA SER A 198 1.25 10.22 -7.58
C SER A 198 -0.01 9.35 -7.44
N ALA A 199 -0.78 9.18 -8.53
CA ALA A 199 -1.98 8.35 -8.52
C ALA A 199 -1.64 6.86 -8.33
N ILE A 200 -2.45 6.19 -7.52
CA ILE A 200 -2.55 4.73 -7.46
C ILE A 200 -3.78 4.34 -8.27
N ILE A 201 -3.58 3.57 -9.34
CA ILE A 201 -4.60 3.16 -10.30
C ILE A 201 -4.92 1.69 -10.05
N LEU A 202 -6.12 1.41 -9.53
CA LEU A 202 -6.60 0.05 -9.32
C LEU A 202 -6.99 -0.59 -10.65
N MET A 203 -6.58 -1.85 -10.83
CA MET A 203 -7.02 -2.72 -11.91
C MET A 203 -7.04 -4.20 -11.47
N HIS A 204 -7.62 -5.04 -12.32
CA HIS A 204 -7.66 -6.50 -12.18
C HIS A 204 -7.20 -7.17 -13.49
N PRO A 205 -6.79 -8.46 -13.45
CA PRO A 205 -6.40 -9.18 -14.66
C PRO A 205 -7.66 -9.59 -15.47
N THR A 206 -8.16 -8.64 -16.29
CA THR A 206 -9.29 -8.87 -17.19
C THR A 206 -8.86 -8.74 -18.65
N GLN A 207 -9.65 -9.31 -19.55
CA GLN A 207 -9.43 -9.17 -20.99
C GLN A 207 -9.43 -7.69 -21.43
N GLU A 208 -10.34 -6.88 -20.89
CA GLU A 208 -10.46 -5.48 -21.28
C GLU A 208 -9.32 -4.64 -20.69
N THR A 209 -8.82 -4.98 -19.52
CA THR A 209 -7.60 -4.37 -18.96
C THR A 209 -6.38 -4.66 -19.85
N VAL A 210 -6.19 -5.92 -20.27
CA VAL A 210 -5.11 -6.28 -21.21
C VAL A 210 -5.19 -5.46 -22.49
N ARG A 211 -6.40 -5.23 -23.00
CA ARG A 211 -6.62 -4.44 -24.23
C ARG A 211 -6.40 -2.93 -24.03
N ALA A 212 -6.66 -2.42 -22.84
CA ALA A 212 -6.49 -1.00 -22.48
C ALA A 212 -5.03 -0.61 -22.17
N LEU A 213 -4.26 -1.53 -21.59
CA LEU A 213 -2.90 -1.26 -21.11
C LEU A 213 -1.96 -0.61 -22.13
N PRO A 214 -1.88 -1.05 -23.41
CA PRO A 214 -0.95 -0.43 -24.35
C PRO A 214 -1.20 1.07 -24.51
N GLU A 215 -2.44 1.48 -24.73
CA GLU A 215 -2.79 2.89 -24.92
C GLU A 215 -2.63 3.68 -23.62
N LEU A 216 -3.00 3.13 -22.48
CA LEU A 216 -2.80 3.77 -21.17
C LEU A 216 -1.32 4.04 -20.90
N ILE A 217 -0.44 3.06 -21.16
CA ILE A 217 1.01 3.22 -20.94
C ILE A 217 1.57 4.28 -21.91
N GLU A 218 1.21 4.21 -23.17
CA GLU A 218 1.65 5.18 -24.19
C GLU A 218 1.15 6.60 -23.87
N TYR A 219 -0.09 6.75 -23.44
CA TYR A 219 -0.63 8.04 -22.98
C TYR A 219 0.13 8.59 -21.77
N LEU A 220 0.36 7.77 -20.74
CA LEU A 220 1.10 8.18 -19.55
C LEU A 220 2.52 8.65 -19.91
N PHE A 221 3.21 7.94 -20.80
CA PHE A 221 4.54 8.34 -21.26
C PHE A 221 4.49 9.66 -22.07
N ALA A 222 3.52 9.84 -22.96
CA ALA A 222 3.33 11.06 -23.73
C ALA A 222 3.08 12.28 -22.81
N GLU A 223 2.37 12.08 -21.72
CA GLU A 223 2.14 13.08 -20.68
C GLU A 223 3.32 13.24 -19.70
N ASN A 224 4.45 12.56 -19.95
CA ASN A 224 5.66 12.55 -19.11
C ASN A 224 5.44 11.96 -17.71
N TYR A 225 4.50 11.05 -17.54
CA TYR A 225 4.37 10.26 -16.32
C TYR A 225 5.34 9.08 -16.33
N LYS A 226 5.98 8.83 -15.20
CA LYS A 226 6.71 7.60 -14.94
C LYS A 226 5.76 6.60 -14.27
N ILE A 227 5.80 5.34 -14.72
CA ILE A 227 5.08 4.24 -14.08
C ILE A 227 6.06 3.48 -13.18
N THR A 228 5.67 3.18 -11.95
CA THR A 228 6.53 2.51 -10.97
C THR A 228 5.71 1.58 -10.06
N THR A 229 6.36 0.92 -9.10
CA THR A 229 5.70 0.12 -8.04
C THR A 229 5.16 1.01 -6.93
N VAL A 230 4.29 0.47 -6.07
CA VAL A 230 3.80 1.17 -4.88
C VAL A 230 4.98 1.55 -3.98
N GLY A 231 5.92 0.63 -3.73
CA GLY A 231 7.08 0.90 -2.89
C GLY A 231 7.84 2.14 -3.35
N ASN A 232 8.20 2.21 -4.63
CA ASN A 232 8.90 3.37 -5.18
C ASN A 232 8.04 4.65 -5.24
N LEU A 233 6.70 4.53 -5.23
CA LEU A 233 5.81 5.68 -5.19
C LEU A 233 5.71 6.29 -3.78
N MET A 234 5.97 5.49 -2.74
CA MET A 234 5.91 5.91 -1.33
C MET A 234 7.24 6.51 -0.82
N GLU A 235 8.37 6.21 -1.49
CA GLU A 235 9.68 6.80 -1.21
C GLU A 235 9.76 8.27 -1.69
#